data_c791693dfb13847da6eccf7097d46435
#
_entry.id   c791693dfb13847da6eccf7097d46435
#
_cell.length_a   1.000
_cell.length_b   1.000
_cell.length_c   1.000
_cell.angle_alpha   90.00
_cell.angle_beta   90.00
_cell.angle_gamma   90.00
#
_symmetry.space_group_name_H-M   'P 1'
#
loop_
_entity.id
_entity.type
_entity.pdbx_description
1 polymer ?
#
loop_
_entity_poly.entity_id
_entity_poly.type
_entity_poly.pdbx_seq_one_letter_code
_entity_poly.pdbx_strand_id
1 'polypeptide(L)'
;DTQYLKTLRDEDPIGYYSLRLGIKPVWVEGEVWDTSSGKRFYEMGKIVERIGGYNYAGEFYLKDVPSAYAHAKDLIRAGDFQRASLVLEHIYKVSSKDKGIPRWWGKMAFPYEKRFFSHLIDSASKTFGVDPLFFVSIVREESRFDPKTTSPAGAIGLAQVMPENVKEFSKTFNKRVKNPYEPKINLMIGAWEISKYLNIFQDYYLALACYNAGCDALNRWLCDYEYERLDFDVFVDVIPYNETRAYVRRIMRSYWVYKSLYLP
;
A
#
# COMPACT_ATOMS: atom_id res chain seq x y z
N ASP A 1 0.04 28.49 -5.22
CA ASP A 1 -1.04 29.13 -4.45
C ASP A 1 -0.98 28.66 -3.01
N THR A 2 -0.65 29.57 -2.07
CA THR A 2 -0.45 29.28 -0.63
C THR A 2 -1.72 28.70 0.02
N GLN A 3 -2.89 29.12 -0.44
CA GLN A 3 -4.17 28.64 0.09
C GLN A 3 -4.44 27.20 -0.33
N TYR A 4 -4.11 26.83 -1.57
CA TYR A 4 -4.24 25.46 -2.06
C TYR A 4 -3.33 24.49 -1.28
N LEU A 5 -2.07 24.87 -1.02
CA LEU A 5 -1.15 24.07 -0.21
C LEU A 5 -1.64 23.88 1.24
N LYS A 6 -2.27 24.94 1.80
CA LYS A 6 -2.89 24.84 3.13
C LYS A 6 -4.07 23.87 3.13
N THR A 7 -4.96 23.95 2.15
CA THR A 7 -6.09 23.02 1.99
C THR A 7 -5.61 21.58 1.88
N LEU A 8 -4.62 21.29 1.03
CA LEU A 8 -4.06 19.94 0.89
C LEU A 8 -3.50 19.40 2.22
N ARG A 9 -2.77 20.25 2.96
CA ARG A 9 -2.20 19.86 4.26
C ARG A 9 -3.28 19.55 5.28
N ASP A 10 -4.34 20.34 5.32
CA ASP A 10 -5.37 20.27 6.35
C ASP A 10 -6.41 19.16 6.04
N GLU A 11 -6.72 18.92 4.76
CA GLU A 11 -7.72 17.94 4.34
C GLU A 11 -7.15 16.54 4.11
N ASP A 12 -6.02 16.42 3.43
CA ASP A 12 -5.40 15.11 3.12
C ASP A 12 -3.86 15.15 3.19
N PRO A 13 -3.29 15.32 4.41
CA PRO A 13 -1.84 15.47 4.60
C PRO A 13 -1.01 14.25 4.20
N ILE A 14 -1.63 13.08 3.99
CA ILE A 14 -0.97 11.87 3.47
C ILE A 14 -1.44 11.50 2.07
N GLY A 15 -2.18 12.37 1.40
CA GLY A 15 -2.59 12.18 0.01
C GLY A 15 -1.41 12.25 -0.97
N TYR A 16 -1.59 11.67 -2.14
CA TYR A 16 -0.53 11.66 -3.16
C TYR A 16 -0.01 13.05 -3.49
N TYR A 17 -0.90 14.03 -3.76
CA TYR A 17 -0.50 15.37 -4.12
C TYR A 17 0.13 16.14 -2.97
N SER A 18 -0.36 15.96 -1.73
CA SER A 18 0.25 16.57 -0.54
C SER A 18 1.70 16.14 -0.37
N LEU A 19 1.94 14.83 -0.42
CA LEU A 19 3.28 14.25 -0.25
C LEU A 19 4.20 14.57 -1.44
N ARG A 20 3.68 14.57 -2.67
CA ARG A 20 4.40 14.98 -3.88
C ARG A 20 4.90 16.43 -3.79
N LEU A 21 4.09 17.31 -3.24
CA LEU A 21 4.44 18.72 -3.03
C LEU A 21 5.32 18.96 -1.78
N GLY A 22 5.80 17.90 -1.17
CA GLY A 22 6.70 17.97 -0.01
C GLY A 22 6.00 18.31 1.31
N ILE A 23 4.67 18.26 1.37
CA ILE A 23 3.91 18.42 2.61
C ILE A 23 4.20 17.20 3.50
N LYS A 24 4.89 17.45 4.62
CA LYS A 24 5.20 16.38 5.58
C LYS A 24 4.01 16.13 6.50
N PRO A 25 3.55 14.88 6.66
CA PRO A 25 2.54 14.55 7.64
C PRO A 25 3.02 14.87 9.05
N VAL A 26 2.15 15.46 9.86
CA VAL A 26 2.43 15.68 11.29
C VAL A 26 1.96 14.46 12.05
N TRP A 27 2.91 13.57 12.38
CA TRP A 27 2.65 12.42 13.23
C TRP A 27 2.72 12.82 14.70
N VAL A 28 1.68 12.49 15.46
CA VAL A 28 1.59 12.81 16.89
C VAL A 28 1.52 11.54 17.71
N GLU A 29 2.14 11.56 18.88
CA GLU A 29 2.05 10.50 19.86
C GLU A 29 0.78 10.68 20.73
N GLY A 30 0.22 9.56 21.20
CA GLY A 30 -0.96 9.57 22.04
C GLY A 30 -2.29 9.52 21.29
N GLU A 31 -3.38 9.71 22.02
CA GLU A 31 -4.76 9.64 21.53
C GLU A 31 -5.24 11.01 21.07
N VAL A 32 -4.96 11.39 19.81
CA VAL A 32 -5.51 12.61 19.20
C VAL A 32 -6.92 12.35 18.68
N TRP A 33 -7.19 11.13 18.24
CA TRP A 33 -8.53 10.66 17.89
C TRP A 33 -9.07 9.82 19.04
N ASP A 34 -10.24 10.17 19.55
CA ASP A 34 -10.85 9.42 20.65
C ASP A 34 -11.10 7.97 20.24
N THR A 35 -10.40 7.06 20.91
CA THR A 35 -10.53 5.61 20.74
C THR A 35 -11.00 4.92 22.04
N SER A 36 -11.23 5.70 23.10
CA SER A 36 -11.53 5.21 24.45
C SER A 36 -12.99 5.27 24.83
N SER A 37 -13.74 6.25 24.28
CA SER A 37 -15.14 6.44 24.64
C SER A 37 -16.07 5.42 23.96
N GLY A 38 -16.80 4.72 24.78
CA GLY A 38 -18.05 4.04 24.42
C GLY A 38 -18.03 3.03 23.28
N LYS A 39 -17.47 1.85 23.47
CA LYS A 39 -17.54 0.72 22.51
C LYS A 39 -18.97 0.18 22.27
N ARG A 40 -20.01 0.98 22.49
CA ARG A 40 -21.41 0.55 22.36
C ARG A 40 -21.70 -0.02 20.98
N PHE A 41 -21.31 0.66 19.94
CA PHE A 41 -21.56 0.20 18.56
C PHE A 41 -20.69 -1.00 18.20
N TYR A 42 -19.49 -1.12 18.76
CA TYR A 42 -18.67 -2.33 18.60
C TYR A 42 -19.36 -3.55 19.22
N GLU A 43 -19.88 -3.45 20.46
CA GLU A 43 -20.61 -4.54 21.08
C GLU A 43 -21.91 -4.90 20.33
N MET A 44 -22.64 -3.91 19.80
CA MET A 44 -23.80 -4.14 18.95
C MET A 44 -23.41 -4.89 17.67
N GLY A 45 -22.33 -4.51 17.00
CA GLY A 45 -21.81 -5.22 15.83
C GLY A 45 -21.50 -6.68 16.14
N LYS A 46 -20.84 -6.96 17.29
CA LYS A 46 -20.57 -8.34 17.75
C LYS A 46 -21.82 -9.15 18.01
N ILE A 47 -22.88 -8.55 18.56
CA ILE A 47 -24.17 -9.22 18.73
C ILE A 47 -24.76 -9.57 17.37
N VAL A 48 -24.77 -8.64 16.42
CA VAL A 48 -25.30 -8.85 15.07
C VAL A 48 -24.53 -9.94 14.31
N GLU A 49 -23.21 -10.01 14.46
CA GLU A 49 -22.41 -11.11 13.92
C GLU A 49 -22.82 -12.48 14.50
N ARG A 50 -23.00 -12.57 15.82
CA ARG A 50 -23.37 -13.83 16.50
C ARG A 50 -24.71 -14.41 16.04
N ILE A 51 -25.64 -13.56 15.61
CA ILE A 51 -26.93 -14.00 15.05
C ILE A 51 -26.91 -14.15 13.54
N GLY A 52 -25.73 -14.11 12.90
CA GLY A 52 -25.57 -14.32 11.47
C GLY A 52 -25.75 -13.09 10.59
N GLY A 53 -25.90 -11.91 11.18
CA GLY A 53 -26.13 -10.65 10.46
C GLY A 53 -24.84 -9.97 9.97
N TYR A 54 -23.89 -10.73 9.41
CA TYR A 54 -22.55 -10.24 9.04
C TYR A 54 -22.57 -8.99 8.14
N ASN A 55 -23.51 -8.90 7.21
CA ASN A 55 -23.62 -7.76 6.30
C ASN A 55 -24.02 -6.46 7.01
N TYR A 56 -24.72 -6.54 8.14
CA TYR A 56 -25.17 -5.38 8.92
C TYR A 56 -24.23 -5.03 10.06
N ALA A 57 -23.39 -5.96 10.52
CA ALA A 57 -22.45 -5.72 11.62
C ALA A 57 -21.47 -4.58 11.29
N GLY A 58 -21.04 -4.47 10.03
CA GLY A 58 -20.16 -3.42 9.54
C GLY A 58 -20.73 -2.01 9.73
N GLU A 59 -22.04 -1.83 9.63
CA GLU A 59 -22.68 -0.53 9.84
C GLU A 59 -22.53 -0.05 11.29
N PHE A 60 -22.55 -0.98 12.25
CA PHE A 60 -22.31 -0.64 13.65
C PHE A 60 -20.85 -0.35 13.94
N TYR A 61 -19.93 -1.14 13.37
CA TYR A 61 -18.49 -0.93 13.59
C TYR A 61 -18.01 0.43 13.07
N LEU A 62 -18.62 0.95 12.03
CA LEU A 62 -18.21 2.21 11.41
C LEU A 62 -18.97 3.44 11.94
N LYS A 63 -19.82 3.30 12.97
CA LYS A 63 -20.61 4.41 13.54
C LYS A 63 -19.78 5.46 14.25
N ASP A 64 -18.70 5.04 14.91
CA ASP A 64 -17.78 5.95 15.60
C ASP A 64 -16.34 5.44 15.54
N VAL A 65 -15.38 6.33 15.80
CA VAL A 65 -13.94 6.01 15.76
C VAL A 65 -13.55 4.93 16.78
N PRO A 66 -14.04 4.93 18.05
CA PRO A 66 -13.73 3.88 19.02
C PRO A 66 -14.15 2.49 18.56
N SER A 67 -15.35 2.34 18.00
CA SER A 67 -15.88 1.07 17.50
C SER A 67 -15.10 0.59 16.26
N ALA A 68 -14.82 1.49 15.33
CA ALA A 68 -14.02 1.20 14.15
C ALA A 68 -12.58 0.80 14.53
N TYR A 69 -11.96 1.48 15.48
CA TYR A 69 -10.64 1.14 16.01
C TYR A 69 -10.60 -0.26 16.64
N ALA A 70 -11.56 -0.59 17.49
CA ALA A 70 -11.66 -1.90 18.11
C ALA A 70 -11.81 -3.00 17.04
N HIS A 71 -12.66 -2.79 16.05
CA HIS A 71 -12.88 -3.72 14.94
C HIS A 71 -11.61 -3.89 14.08
N ALA A 72 -10.93 -2.81 13.73
CA ALA A 72 -9.66 -2.88 12.99
C ALA A 72 -8.60 -3.70 13.74
N LYS A 73 -8.50 -3.55 15.08
CA LYS A 73 -7.58 -4.34 15.90
C LYS A 73 -7.92 -5.83 15.88
N ASP A 74 -9.19 -6.19 15.93
CA ASP A 74 -9.61 -7.59 15.84
C ASP A 74 -9.31 -8.20 14.48
N LEU A 75 -9.59 -7.48 13.39
CA LEU A 75 -9.25 -7.91 12.04
C LEU A 75 -7.75 -8.14 11.86
N ILE A 76 -6.92 -7.21 12.38
CA ILE A 76 -5.45 -7.36 12.35
C ILE A 76 -5.00 -8.60 13.16
N ARG A 77 -5.60 -8.84 14.32
CA ARG A 77 -5.30 -10.03 15.14
C ARG A 77 -5.70 -11.33 14.43
N ALA A 78 -6.81 -11.30 13.71
CA ALA A 78 -7.29 -12.42 12.90
C ALA A 78 -6.49 -12.63 11.59
N GLY A 79 -5.55 -11.74 11.25
CA GLY A 79 -4.77 -11.79 10.03
C GLY A 79 -5.48 -11.21 8.80
N ASP A 80 -6.66 -10.60 8.99
CA ASP A 80 -7.44 -10.01 7.90
C ASP A 80 -7.09 -8.52 7.72
N PHE A 81 -5.89 -8.28 7.19
CA PHE A 81 -5.45 -6.92 6.97
C PHE A 81 -6.18 -6.25 5.79
N GLN A 82 -6.73 -7.01 4.87
CA GLN A 82 -7.50 -6.49 3.75
C GLN A 82 -8.72 -5.70 4.27
N ARG A 83 -9.56 -6.33 5.12
CA ARG A 83 -10.69 -5.63 5.74
C ARG A 83 -10.25 -4.57 6.75
N ALA A 84 -9.21 -4.85 7.54
CA ALA A 84 -8.67 -3.87 8.49
C ALA A 84 -8.25 -2.57 7.81
N SER A 85 -7.62 -2.63 6.64
CA SER A 85 -7.19 -1.44 5.90
C SER A 85 -8.35 -0.55 5.48
N LEU A 86 -9.49 -1.12 5.11
CA LEU A 86 -10.71 -0.35 4.78
C LEU A 86 -11.28 0.38 5.99
N VAL A 87 -11.29 -0.29 7.15
CA VAL A 87 -11.71 0.32 8.41
C VAL A 87 -10.77 1.45 8.82
N LEU A 88 -9.47 1.26 8.68
CA LEU A 88 -8.46 2.29 8.97
C LEU A 88 -8.58 3.49 8.03
N GLU A 89 -8.87 3.28 6.75
CA GLU A 89 -9.17 4.35 5.81
C GLU A 89 -10.44 5.12 6.19
N HIS A 90 -11.49 4.43 6.67
CA HIS A 90 -12.69 5.08 7.18
C HIS A 90 -12.37 5.96 8.40
N ILE A 91 -11.63 5.45 9.39
CA ILE A 91 -11.19 6.24 10.55
C ILE A 91 -10.47 7.51 10.08
N TYR A 92 -9.55 7.40 9.14
CA TYR A 92 -8.82 8.54 8.59
C TYR A 92 -9.75 9.58 7.95
N LYS A 93 -10.75 9.12 7.17
CA LYS A 93 -11.70 10.02 6.48
C LYS A 93 -12.58 10.81 7.44
N VAL A 94 -13.06 10.17 8.52
CA VAL A 94 -14.02 10.79 9.46
C VAL A 94 -13.35 11.56 10.60
N SER A 95 -12.05 11.38 10.81
CA SER A 95 -11.32 12.05 11.90
C SER A 95 -10.76 13.39 11.45
N SER A 96 -10.76 14.38 12.36
CA SER A 96 -10.07 15.65 12.14
C SER A 96 -8.56 15.48 12.11
N LYS A 97 -7.85 16.22 11.24
CA LYS A 97 -6.40 16.24 11.11
C LYS A 97 -5.76 17.50 11.65
N ASP A 98 -6.55 18.41 12.22
CA ASP A 98 -6.09 19.72 12.70
C ASP A 98 -4.96 19.62 13.74
N LYS A 99 -4.99 18.57 14.57
CA LYS A 99 -3.97 18.26 15.58
C LYS A 99 -2.92 17.25 15.12
N GLY A 100 -2.91 16.91 13.82
CA GLY A 100 -2.05 15.90 13.24
C GLY A 100 -2.69 14.50 13.19
N ILE A 101 -1.91 13.53 12.73
CA ILE A 101 -2.34 12.14 12.54
C ILE A 101 -1.71 11.28 13.64
N PRO A 102 -2.51 10.49 14.39
CA PRO A 102 -1.95 9.62 15.42
C PRO A 102 -0.96 8.62 14.82
N ARG A 103 0.24 8.55 15.38
CA ARG A 103 1.29 7.63 14.90
C ARG A 103 0.85 6.17 15.00
N TRP A 104 0.02 5.82 16.00
CA TRP A 104 -0.53 4.47 16.12
C TRP A 104 -1.38 4.08 14.90
N TRP A 105 -2.18 5.03 14.37
CA TRP A 105 -2.96 4.79 13.16
C TRP A 105 -2.03 4.55 11.97
N GLY A 106 -1.01 5.38 11.80
CA GLY A 106 -0.01 5.23 10.75
C GLY A 106 0.62 3.84 10.78
N LYS A 107 1.08 3.39 11.95
CA LYS A 107 1.68 2.06 12.12
C LYS A 107 0.70 0.90 11.89
N MET A 108 -0.59 1.10 12.17
CA MET A 108 -1.62 0.10 11.86
C MET A 108 -1.96 0.06 10.36
N ALA A 109 -2.08 1.22 9.72
CA ALA A 109 -2.45 1.33 8.30
C ALA A 109 -1.28 1.02 7.35
N PHE A 110 -0.04 1.24 7.81
CA PHE A 110 1.21 1.01 7.08
C PHE A 110 2.16 0.17 7.96
N PRO A 111 1.84 -1.11 8.20
CA PRO A 111 2.61 -1.94 9.12
C PRO A 111 3.95 -2.35 8.50
N TYR A 112 5.00 -2.34 9.35
CA TYR A 112 6.33 -2.84 8.98
C TYR A 112 6.88 -3.70 10.12
N GLU A 113 6.23 -4.85 10.34
CA GLU A 113 6.52 -5.79 11.43
C GLU A 113 6.72 -7.20 10.87
N LYS A 114 7.33 -8.09 11.67
CA LYS A 114 7.61 -9.48 11.28
C LYS A 114 6.34 -10.25 10.83
N ARG A 115 5.19 -10.01 11.46
CA ARG A 115 3.90 -10.62 11.08
C ARG A 115 3.41 -10.17 9.69
N PHE A 116 3.89 -9.03 9.19
CA PHE A 116 3.66 -8.51 7.84
C PHE A 116 4.87 -8.72 6.94
N PHE A 117 5.64 -9.78 7.20
CA PHE A 117 6.76 -10.25 6.39
C PHE A 117 7.94 -9.28 6.28
N SER A 118 8.11 -8.26 7.15
CA SER A 118 9.17 -7.27 7.04
C SER A 118 10.55 -7.90 6.88
N HIS A 119 10.87 -8.94 7.67
CA HIS A 119 12.15 -9.65 7.61
C HIS A 119 12.40 -10.37 6.27
N LEU A 120 11.35 -10.84 5.57
CA LEU A 120 11.45 -11.43 4.23
C LEU A 120 11.55 -10.35 3.16
N ILE A 121 10.82 -9.25 3.34
CA ILE A 121 10.90 -8.06 2.49
C ILE A 121 12.32 -7.49 2.54
N ASP A 122 12.89 -7.29 3.73
CA ASP A 122 14.26 -6.82 3.92
C ASP A 122 15.28 -7.74 3.25
N SER A 123 15.12 -9.05 3.43
CA SER A 123 16.00 -10.05 2.81
C SER A 123 15.95 -10.02 1.28
N ALA A 124 14.75 -9.95 0.69
CA ALA A 124 14.56 -9.88 -0.74
C ALA A 124 15.09 -8.55 -1.31
N SER A 125 14.78 -7.44 -0.65
CA SER A 125 15.23 -6.09 -0.99
C SER A 125 16.76 -6.00 -1.00
N LYS A 126 17.40 -6.50 0.05
CA LYS A 126 18.87 -6.55 0.15
C LYS A 126 19.49 -7.39 -0.96
N THR A 127 18.85 -8.53 -1.31
CA THR A 127 19.37 -9.43 -2.34
C THR A 127 19.40 -8.77 -3.71
N PHE A 128 18.40 -7.94 -4.03
CA PHE A 128 18.23 -7.36 -5.37
C PHE A 128 18.47 -5.84 -5.41
N GLY A 129 18.95 -5.23 -4.32
CA GLY A 129 19.29 -3.81 -4.28
C GLY A 129 18.08 -2.87 -4.36
N VAL A 130 16.92 -3.31 -3.84
CA VAL A 130 15.69 -2.51 -3.81
C VAL A 130 15.55 -1.84 -2.45
N ASP A 131 15.06 -0.58 -2.40
CA ASP A 131 14.71 0.06 -1.13
C ASP A 131 13.58 -0.74 -0.44
N PRO A 132 13.78 -1.22 0.80
CA PRO A 132 12.79 -2.06 1.49
C PRO A 132 11.48 -1.33 1.78
N LEU A 133 11.50 0.00 2.01
CA LEU A 133 10.28 0.79 2.21
C LEU A 133 9.53 1.01 0.89
N PHE A 134 10.22 1.06 -0.22
CA PHE A 134 9.60 1.04 -1.54
C PHE A 134 8.97 -0.32 -1.83
N PHE A 135 9.69 -1.42 -1.58
CA PHE A 135 9.17 -2.76 -1.85
C PHE A 135 8.00 -3.14 -0.95
N VAL A 136 8.02 -2.79 0.34
CA VAL A 136 6.85 -3.02 1.21
C VAL A 136 5.62 -2.23 0.73
N SER A 137 5.83 -1.07 0.12
CA SER A 137 4.74 -0.27 -0.45
C SER A 137 4.06 -1.00 -1.62
N ILE A 138 4.85 -1.67 -2.47
CA ILE A 138 4.33 -2.54 -3.54
C ILE A 138 3.52 -3.68 -2.93
N VAL A 139 4.11 -4.46 -2.01
CA VAL A 139 3.45 -5.60 -1.35
C VAL A 139 2.13 -5.20 -0.68
N ARG A 140 2.10 -4.05 -0.01
CA ARG A 140 0.89 -3.50 0.60
C ARG A 140 -0.22 -3.23 -0.41
N GLU A 141 0.11 -2.60 -1.53
CA GLU A 141 -0.90 -2.24 -2.54
C GLU A 141 -1.34 -3.43 -3.38
N GLU A 142 -0.46 -4.41 -3.61
CA GLU A 142 -0.74 -5.61 -4.39
C GLU A 142 -1.65 -6.61 -3.68
N SER A 143 -1.37 -6.94 -2.43
CA SER A 143 -2.05 -8.04 -1.74
C SER A 143 -2.64 -7.68 -0.38
N ARG A 144 -2.39 -6.48 0.13
CA ARG A 144 -2.66 -6.15 1.54
C ARG A 144 -2.07 -7.22 2.49
N PHE A 145 -0.87 -7.70 2.17
CA PHE A 145 -0.14 -8.75 2.90
C PHE A 145 -0.85 -10.12 2.95
N ASP A 146 -1.79 -10.41 2.06
CA ASP A 146 -2.37 -11.75 1.94
C ASP A 146 -1.54 -12.61 0.97
N PRO A 147 -0.83 -13.64 1.48
CA PRO A 147 0.00 -14.49 0.65
C PRO A 147 -0.79 -15.43 -0.27
N LYS A 148 -2.12 -15.53 -0.10
CA LYS A 148 -2.98 -16.43 -0.87
C LYS A 148 -3.74 -15.70 -1.98
N THR A 149 -3.60 -14.39 -2.08
CA THR A 149 -4.30 -13.58 -3.09
C THR A 149 -3.93 -14.03 -4.51
N THR A 150 -4.95 -14.13 -5.35
CA THR A 150 -4.81 -14.32 -6.80
C THR A 150 -5.70 -13.32 -7.51
N SER A 151 -5.12 -12.55 -8.44
CA SER A 151 -5.89 -11.59 -9.23
C SER A 151 -6.68 -12.28 -10.35
N PRO A 152 -7.71 -11.64 -10.92
CA PRO A 152 -8.40 -12.15 -12.11
C PRO A 152 -7.48 -12.39 -13.31
N ALA A 153 -6.38 -11.66 -13.42
CA ALA A 153 -5.35 -11.83 -14.46
C ALA A 153 -4.36 -12.98 -14.15
N GLY A 154 -4.48 -13.63 -12.97
CA GLY A 154 -3.61 -14.74 -12.57
C GLY A 154 -2.33 -14.33 -11.83
N ALA A 155 -2.19 -13.07 -11.43
CA ALA A 155 -1.09 -12.63 -10.57
C ALA A 155 -1.21 -13.27 -9.17
N ILE A 156 -0.08 -13.63 -8.55
CA ILE A 156 -0.01 -14.56 -7.43
C ILE A 156 0.68 -13.94 -6.21
N GLY A 157 0.05 -14.07 -5.05
CA GLY A 157 0.64 -13.91 -3.72
C GLY A 157 0.99 -12.47 -3.34
N LEU A 158 1.92 -12.31 -2.41
CA LEU A 158 2.25 -11.04 -1.74
C LEU A 158 2.62 -9.91 -2.70
N ALA A 159 3.47 -10.19 -3.68
CA ALA A 159 3.91 -9.21 -4.68
C ALA A 159 3.16 -9.32 -6.01
N GLN A 160 2.09 -10.12 -6.07
CA GLN A 160 1.26 -10.33 -7.26
C GLN A 160 2.10 -10.63 -8.52
N VAL A 161 2.99 -11.63 -8.39
CA VAL A 161 3.87 -12.03 -9.49
C VAL A 161 3.11 -12.81 -10.56
N MET A 162 3.36 -12.49 -11.83
CA MET A 162 2.75 -13.21 -12.95
C MET A 162 3.40 -14.59 -13.15
N PRO A 163 2.65 -15.61 -13.62
CA PRO A 163 3.20 -16.94 -13.90
C PRO A 163 4.40 -16.94 -14.86
N GLU A 164 4.45 -16.00 -15.80
CA GLU A 164 5.55 -15.81 -16.73
C GLU A 164 6.83 -15.40 -15.98
N ASN A 165 6.72 -14.49 -15.02
CA ASN A 165 7.85 -14.02 -14.21
C ASN A 165 8.36 -15.14 -13.28
N VAL A 166 7.47 -16.02 -12.78
CA VAL A 166 7.86 -17.22 -12.04
C VAL A 166 8.71 -18.15 -12.90
N LYS A 167 8.33 -18.36 -14.18
CA LYS A 167 9.09 -19.17 -15.14
C LYS A 167 10.44 -18.53 -15.49
N GLU A 168 10.44 -17.23 -15.75
CA GLU A 168 11.67 -16.47 -16.05
C GLU A 168 12.64 -16.52 -14.88
N PHE A 169 12.17 -16.26 -13.63
CA PHE A 169 12.97 -16.37 -12.43
C PHE A 169 13.56 -17.78 -12.27
N SER A 170 12.74 -18.82 -12.46
CA SER A 170 13.19 -20.22 -12.36
C SER A 170 14.32 -20.53 -13.36
N LYS A 171 14.22 -20.00 -14.59
CA LYS A 171 15.24 -20.14 -15.64
C LYS A 171 16.51 -19.37 -15.29
N THR A 172 16.36 -18.09 -14.93
CA THR A 172 17.49 -17.19 -14.64
C THR A 172 18.37 -17.71 -13.49
N PHE A 173 17.75 -18.23 -12.43
CA PHE A 173 18.46 -18.70 -11.25
C PHE A 173 18.66 -20.24 -11.21
N ASN A 174 18.31 -20.93 -12.31
CA ASN A 174 18.34 -22.41 -12.38
C ASN A 174 17.69 -23.07 -11.14
N LYS A 175 16.54 -22.52 -10.71
CA LYS A 175 15.84 -22.90 -9.48
C LYS A 175 14.38 -23.22 -9.76
N ARG A 176 13.97 -24.48 -9.58
CA ARG A 176 12.56 -24.87 -9.70
C ARG A 176 11.72 -24.25 -8.58
N VAL A 177 10.78 -23.36 -8.92
CA VAL A 177 9.77 -22.85 -8.01
C VAL A 177 8.62 -23.86 -7.91
N LYS A 178 8.48 -24.49 -6.72
CA LYS A 178 7.41 -25.50 -6.47
C LYS A 178 6.09 -24.86 -6.06
N ASN A 179 6.16 -23.81 -5.25
CA ASN A 179 4.99 -23.08 -4.76
C ASN A 179 5.24 -21.57 -4.85
N PRO A 180 4.66 -20.86 -5.83
CA PRO A 180 4.83 -19.41 -5.98
C PRO A 180 4.06 -18.59 -4.92
N TYR A 181 3.16 -19.20 -4.14
CA TYR A 181 2.48 -18.56 -3.01
C TYR A 181 3.32 -18.54 -1.72
N GLU A 182 4.42 -19.31 -1.66
CA GLU A 182 5.30 -19.29 -0.50
C GLU A 182 5.87 -17.88 -0.31
N PRO A 183 5.65 -17.22 0.87
CA PRO A 183 6.00 -15.82 1.08
C PRO A 183 7.44 -15.48 0.69
N LYS A 184 8.40 -16.29 1.12
CA LYS A 184 9.82 -16.08 0.83
C LYS A 184 10.10 -16.09 -0.68
N ILE A 185 9.56 -17.08 -1.38
CA ILE A 185 9.79 -17.24 -2.82
C ILE A 185 9.07 -16.11 -3.60
N ASN A 186 7.84 -15.84 -3.25
CA ASN A 186 7.03 -14.80 -3.90
C ASN A 186 7.70 -13.43 -3.80
N LEU A 187 8.14 -13.04 -2.58
CA LEU A 187 8.85 -11.78 -2.36
C LEU A 187 10.20 -11.71 -3.07
N MET A 188 10.94 -12.85 -3.17
CA MET A 188 12.18 -12.89 -3.95
C MET A 188 11.92 -12.64 -5.45
N ILE A 189 10.86 -13.21 -6.01
CA ILE A 189 10.49 -13.00 -7.41
C ILE A 189 10.05 -11.55 -7.64
N GLY A 190 9.17 -10.99 -6.78
CA GLY A 190 8.71 -9.62 -6.89
C GLY A 190 9.84 -8.59 -6.76
N ALA A 191 10.76 -8.78 -5.79
CA ALA A 191 11.91 -7.91 -5.62
C ALA A 191 12.87 -7.98 -6.82
N TRP A 192 13.11 -9.17 -7.36
CA TRP A 192 13.89 -9.36 -8.58
C TRP A 192 13.24 -8.67 -9.77
N GLU A 193 11.94 -8.83 -9.94
CA GLU A 193 11.20 -8.23 -11.04
C GLU A 193 11.28 -6.70 -11.01
N ILE A 194 10.92 -6.08 -9.88
CA ILE A 194 10.99 -4.60 -9.78
C ILE A 194 12.44 -4.10 -9.90
N SER A 195 13.43 -4.85 -9.45
CA SER A 195 14.84 -4.49 -9.59
C SER A 195 15.28 -4.40 -11.05
N LYS A 196 14.76 -5.28 -11.94
CA LYS A 196 15.02 -5.20 -13.37
C LYS A 196 14.57 -3.84 -13.93
N TYR A 197 13.37 -3.42 -13.59
CA TYR A 197 12.79 -2.17 -14.07
C TYR A 197 13.49 -0.94 -13.48
N LEU A 198 13.86 -0.99 -12.21
CA LEU A 198 14.67 0.06 -11.58
C LEU A 198 16.05 0.20 -12.23
N ASN A 199 16.68 -0.91 -12.60
CA ASN A 199 17.97 -0.90 -13.30
C ASN A 199 17.87 -0.34 -14.72
N ILE A 200 16.75 -0.55 -15.42
CA ILE A 200 16.51 -0.02 -16.77
C ILE A 200 16.19 1.46 -16.72
N PHE A 201 15.23 1.86 -15.91
CA PHE A 201 14.65 3.20 -15.95
C PHE A 201 15.30 4.18 -14.95
N GLN A 202 15.99 3.69 -13.91
CA GLN A 202 16.57 4.51 -12.83
C GLN A 202 15.56 5.46 -12.16
N ASP A 203 14.26 5.11 -12.26
CA ASP A 203 13.14 5.89 -11.80
C ASP A 203 12.02 5.01 -11.22
N TYR A 204 11.47 5.40 -10.08
CA TYR A 204 10.41 4.64 -9.40
C TYR A 204 9.09 4.66 -10.16
N TYR A 205 8.72 5.78 -10.75
CA TYR A 205 7.44 5.94 -11.44
C TYR A 205 7.39 5.10 -12.70
N LEU A 206 8.46 5.12 -13.49
CA LEU A 206 8.59 4.33 -14.70
C LEU A 206 8.67 2.83 -14.39
N ALA A 207 9.43 2.45 -13.34
CA ALA A 207 9.53 1.06 -12.92
C ALA A 207 8.15 0.52 -12.47
N LEU A 208 7.36 1.30 -11.73
CA LEU A 208 6.00 0.93 -11.33
C LEU A 208 5.03 0.86 -12.51
N ALA A 209 5.13 1.78 -13.46
CA ALA A 209 4.30 1.77 -14.67
C ALA A 209 4.58 0.51 -15.51
N CYS A 210 5.87 0.13 -15.66
CA CYS A 210 6.26 -1.11 -16.31
C CYS A 210 5.79 -2.36 -15.54
N TYR A 211 5.90 -2.36 -14.23
CA TYR A 211 5.45 -3.48 -13.38
C TYR A 211 3.96 -3.77 -13.54
N ASN A 212 3.13 -2.71 -13.62
CA ASN A 212 1.67 -2.85 -13.70
C ASN A 212 1.16 -3.04 -15.14
N ALA A 213 1.62 -2.21 -16.09
CA ALA A 213 1.08 -2.21 -17.45
C ALA A 213 1.92 -3.02 -18.46
N GLY A 214 3.12 -3.47 -18.03
CA GLY A 214 4.12 -4.05 -18.91
C GLY A 214 4.97 -3.00 -19.64
N CYS A 215 6.25 -3.32 -19.85
CA CYS A 215 7.21 -2.38 -20.44
C CYS A 215 6.89 -1.99 -21.89
N ASP A 216 6.20 -2.85 -22.64
CA ASP A 216 5.79 -2.51 -24.02
C ASP A 216 4.76 -1.36 -24.04
N ALA A 217 3.83 -1.36 -23.08
CA ALA A 217 2.88 -0.25 -22.94
C ALA A 217 3.60 1.04 -22.53
N LEU A 218 4.48 0.96 -21.54
CA LEU A 218 5.29 2.09 -21.10
C LEU A 218 6.12 2.68 -22.23
N ASN A 219 6.84 1.84 -22.98
CA ASN A 219 7.67 2.30 -24.11
C ASN A 219 6.86 3.04 -25.16
N ARG A 220 5.64 2.57 -25.50
CA ARG A 220 4.75 3.32 -26.41
C ARG A 220 4.42 4.70 -25.85
N TRP A 221 4.07 4.80 -24.56
CA TRP A 221 3.75 6.09 -23.96
C TRP A 221 4.93 7.05 -23.93
N LEU A 222 6.12 6.54 -23.65
CA LEU A 222 7.35 7.35 -23.64
C LEU A 222 7.68 7.90 -25.05
N CYS A 223 7.39 7.14 -26.11
CA CYS A 223 7.55 7.62 -27.48
C CYS A 223 6.49 8.69 -27.86
N ASP A 224 5.25 8.53 -27.36
CA ASP A 224 4.13 9.40 -27.75
C ASP A 224 4.17 10.80 -27.09
N TYR A 225 4.82 10.95 -25.92
CA TYR A 225 4.74 12.17 -25.09
C TYR A 225 6.01 13.04 -25.08
N GLU A 226 6.94 12.90 -26.01
CA GLU A 226 8.23 13.63 -25.96
C GLU A 226 8.86 13.59 -24.56
N TYR A 227 8.90 12.41 -24.00
CA TYR A 227 9.25 12.05 -22.64
C TYR A 227 10.50 12.77 -22.07
N GLU A 228 11.50 13.08 -22.92
CA GLU A 228 12.73 13.78 -22.52
C GLU A 228 12.48 15.18 -21.90
N ARG A 229 11.26 15.71 -22.04
CA ARG A 229 10.86 17.04 -21.56
C ARG A 229 9.96 17.02 -20.32
N LEU A 230 9.52 15.84 -19.85
CA LEU A 230 8.63 15.73 -18.70
C LEU A 230 9.39 15.27 -17.46
N ASP A 231 9.18 15.95 -16.33
CA ASP A 231 9.52 15.39 -15.04
C ASP A 231 8.72 14.10 -14.84
N PHE A 232 9.33 13.04 -14.32
CA PHE A 232 8.69 11.72 -14.20
C PHE A 232 7.44 11.71 -13.32
N ASP A 233 7.38 12.59 -12.33
CA ASP A 233 6.19 12.75 -11.50
C ASP A 233 5.04 13.42 -12.25
N VAL A 234 5.32 14.27 -13.25
CA VAL A 234 4.33 14.83 -14.18
C VAL A 234 3.88 13.76 -15.18
N PHE A 235 4.79 12.89 -15.62
CA PHE A 235 4.46 11.76 -16.49
C PHE A 235 3.33 10.90 -15.92
N VAL A 236 3.27 10.69 -14.58
CA VAL A 236 2.20 9.90 -13.95
C VAL A 236 0.80 10.46 -14.28
N ASP A 237 0.67 11.78 -14.37
CA ASP A 237 -0.63 12.43 -14.62
C ASP A 237 -1.13 12.23 -16.06
N VAL A 238 -0.23 11.95 -16.99
CA VAL A 238 -0.54 11.71 -18.40
C VAL A 238 -0.52 10.23 -18.81
N ILE A 239 -0.25 9.29 -17.89
CA ILE A 239 -0.37 7.85 -18.17
C ILE A 239 -1.78 7.54 -18.72
N PRO A 240 -1.91 6.96 -19.96
CA PRO A 240 -3.20 6.76 -20.58
C PRO A 240 -4.12 5.79 -19.81
N TYR A 241 -3.53 4.75 -19.21
CA TYR A 241 -4.31 3.75 -18.46
C TYR A 241 -4.65 4.25 -17.05
N ASN A 242 -5.93 4.47 -16.80
CA ASN A 242 -6.43 4.94 -15.49
C ASN A 242 -6.01 4.03 -14.34
N GLU A 243 -6.00 2.71 -14.56
CA GLU A 243 -5.58 1.73 -13.56
C GLU A 243 -4.10 1.92 -13.20
N THR A 244 -3.22 1.99 -14.19
CA THR A 244 -1.77 2.16 -13.98
C THR A 244 -1.46 3.50 -13.33
N ARG A 245 -2.12 4.58 -13.77
CA ARG A 245 -1.99 5.90 -13.15
C ARG A 245 -2.37 5.86 -11.67
N ALA A 246 -3.50 5.25 -11.33
CA ALA A 246 -3.94 5.09 -9.96
C ALA A 246 -3.01 4.17 -9.15
N TYR A 247 -2.49 3.11 -9.75
CA TYR A 247 -1.53 2.18 -9.17
C TYR A 247 -0.24 2.89 -8.76
N VAL A 248 0.39 3.60 -9.69
CA VAL A 248 1.64 4.34 -9.42
C VAL A 248 1.44 5.35 -8.30
N ARG A 249 0.35 6.14 -8.33
CA ARG A 249 0.03 7.11 -7.29
C ARG A 249 -0.16 6.45 -5.92
N ARG A 250 -0.86 5.30 -5.84
CA ARG A 250 -1.08 4.59 -4.57
C ARG A 250 0.23 4.10 -3.97
N ILE A 251 1.12 3.52 -4.77
CA ILE A 251 2.39 2.99 -4.26
C ILE A 251 3.32 4.12 -3.84
N MET A 252 3.46 5.17 -4.66
CA MET A 252 4.30 6.31 -4.30
C MET A 252 3.81 7.01 -3.03
N ARG A 253 2.47 7.18 -2.88
CA ARG A 253 1.87 7.65 -1.63
C ARG A 253 2.28 6.76 -0.45
N SER A 254 2.09 5.45 -0.58
CA SER A 254 2.44 4.48 0.46
C SER A 254 3.93 4.54 0.81
N TYR A 255 4.80 4.64 -0.18
CA TYR A 255 6.24 4.76 0.01
C TYR A 255 6.61 6.01 0.83
N TRP A 256 6.06 7.17 0.50
CA TRP A 256 6.32 8.40 1.26
C TRP A 256 5.77 8.32 2.69
N VAL A 257 4.60 7.70 2.88
CA VAL A 257 4.05 7.47 4.23
C VAL A 257 4.98 6.53 5.03
N TYR A 258 5.43 5.43 4.45
CA TYR A 258 6.41 4.55 5.09
C TYR A 258 7.70 5.31 5.46
N LYS A 259 8.24 6.09 4.55
CA LYS A 259 9.42 6.92 4.85
C LYS A 259 9.19 7.87 6.02
N SER A 260 8.06 8.54 6.05
CA SER A 260 7.73 9.49 7.12
C SER A 260 7.47 8.82 8.48
N LEU A 261 7.08 7.54 8.50
CA LEU A 261 6.83 6.78 9.73
C LEU A 261 8.07 6.09 10.29
N TYR A 262 8.94 5.60 9.42
CA TYR A 262 10.01 4.64 9.76
C TYR A 262 11.43 5.17 9.51
N LEU A 263 11.59 6.27 8.78
CA LEU A 263 12.86 7.01 8.74
C LEU A 263 12.82 8.20 9.71
N PRO A 264 13.97 8.59 10.27
CA PRO A 264 14.07 9.71 11.18
C PRO A 264 13.81 11.07 10.51
#